data_3bb0d6653e4504f111a0a4a2371ee687
#
_entry.id   3bb0d6653e4504f111a0a4a2371ee687
#
_cell.length_a   1.000
_cell.length_b   1.000
_cell.length_c   1.000
_cell.angle_alpha   90.00
_cell.angle_beta   90.00
_cell.angle_gamma   90.00
#
_symmetry.space_group_name_H-M   'P 1'
#
loop_
_entity.id
_entity.type
_entity.pdbx_description
1 polymer ?
#
loop_
_entity_poly.entity_id
_entity_poly.type
_entity_poly.pdbx_seq_one_letter_code
_entity_poly.pdbx_strand_id
1 'polypeptide(L)'
;LKMNLTRKRCKPASVEEWLAEVEDPVLVDRGDYRTYVPRWNARFTADRMLYLPFGLIARDPLGVLRRVEKFFGISSFDYRDVGKKVFASDNSLVVPDKARAALRAKLEPQFAFLDETFGKEFTSQFR
;
A
#
# COMPACT_ATOMS: atom_id res chain seq x y z
N LEU A 1 9.39 -1.41 -1.86
CA LEU A 1 10.75 -1.69 -2.31
C LEU A 1 11.35 -0.50 -3.06
N LYS A 2 10.85 -0.11 -4.25
CA LYS A 2 11.38 1.04 -5.04
C LYS A 2 11.50 2.32 -4.20
N MET A 3 10.48 2.68 -3.43
CA MET A 3 10.49 3.89 -2.60
C MET A 3 11.55 3.85 -1.49
N ASN A 4 11.81 2.69 -0.90
CA ASN A 4 12.89 2.51 0.07
C ASN A 4 14.26 2.76 -0.57
N LEU A 5 14.49 2.18 -1.75
CA LEU A 5 15.72 2.37 -2.49
C LEU A 5 15.96 3.83 -2.88
N THR A 6 14.90 4.53 -3.33
CA THR A 6 14.99 5.96 -3.64
C THR A 6 15.39 6.77 -2.40
N ARG A 7 14.83 6.46 -1.23
CA ARG A 7 15.20 7.12 0.03
C ARG A 7 16.62 6.82 0.48
N LYS A 8 17.08 5.57 0.31
CA LYS A 8 18.47 5.17 0.59
C LYS A 8 19.46 5.69 -0.46
N ARG A 9 18.99 6.29 -1.57
CA ARG A 9 19.79 6.65 -2.75
C ARG A 9 20.60 5.47 -3.29
N CYS A 10 20.06 4.26 -3.14
CA CYS A 10 20.67 3.01 -3.57
C CYS A 10 20.02 2.54 -4.88
N LYS A 11 20.85 2.07 -5.81
CA LYS A 11 20.39 1.44 -7.05
C LYS A 11 21.04 0.06 -7.13
N PRO A 12 20.32 -1.01 -6.72
CA PRO A 12 20.88 -2.36 -6.81
C PRO A 12 21.30 -2.67 -8.24
N ALA A 13 22.53 -3.14 -8.40
CA ALA A 13 23.13 -3.46 -9.69
C ALA A 13 22.93 -4.94 -10.08
N SER A 14 22.67 -5.81 -9.10
CA SER A 14 22.50 -7.24 -9.31
C SER A 14 21.20 -7.79 -8.71
N VAL A 15 20.80 -9.00 -9.12
CA VAL A 15 19.62 -9.69 -8.55
C VAL A 15 19.85 -10.01 -7.06
N GLU A 16 21.07 -10.32 -6.68
CA GLU A 16 21.47 -10.63 -5.30
C GLU A 16 21.28 -9.41 -4.39
N GLU A 17 21.66 -8.24 -4.85
CA GLU A 17 21.43 -6.97 -4.13
C GLU A 17 19.94 -6.67 -3.99
N TRP A 18 19.14 -6.94 -5.02
CA TRP A 18 17.68 -6.82 -4.93
C TRP A 18 17.07 -7.80 -3.92
N LEU A 19 17.58 -9.03 -3.85
CA LEU A 19 17.13 -10.01 -2.86
C LEU A 19 17.52 -9.59 -1.44
N ALA A 20 18.73 -9.03 -1.24
CA ALA A 20 19.14 -8.48 0.04
C ALA A 20 18.21 -7.34 0.51
N GLU A 21 17.75 -6.48 -0.39
CA GLU A 21 16.76 -5.44 -0.07
C GLU A 21 15.38 -6.00 0.29
N VAL A 22 15.00 -7.17 -0.23
CA VAL A 22 13.77 -7.87 0.16
C VAL A 22 13.85 -8.35 1.61
N GLU A 23 15.05 -8.66 2.11
CA GLU A 23 15.28 -9.09 3.50
C GLU A 23 15.34 -7.93 4.49
N ASP A 24 15.32 -6.67 4.05
CA ASP A 24 15.34 -5.50 4.94
C ASP A 24 14.16 -5.54 5.93
N PRO A 25 14.41 -5.61 7.26
CA PRO A 25 13.37 -5.65 8.27
C PRO A 25 12.40 -4.45 8.20
N VAL A 26 12.90 -3.28 7.83
CA VAL A 26 12.09 -2.05 7.68
C VAL A 26 11.02 -2.20 6.59
N LEU A 27 11.32 -2.99 5.55
CA LEU A 27 10.36 -3.26 4.48
C LEU A 27 9.19 -4.11 4.98
N VAL A 28 9.51 -5.14 5.77
CA VAL A 28 8.51 -6.05 6.36
C VAL A 28 7.67 -5.32 7.40
N ASP A 29 8.31 -4.58 8.30
CA ASP A 29 7.62 -3.83 9.35
C ASP A 29 6.57 -2.87 8.79
N ARG A 30 6.88 -2.15 7.73
CA ARG A 30 5.92 -1.24 7.05
C ARG A 30 4.73 -1.96 6.42
N GLY A 31 4.85 -3.23 6.12
CA GLY A 31 3.79 -4.07 5.57
C GLY A 31 3.12 -4.98 6.60
N ASP A 32 3.43 -4.84 7.89
CA ASP A 32 2.92 -5.73 8.94
C ASP A 32 1.48 -5.37 9.37
N TYR A 33 0.55 -5.54 8.43
CA TYR A 33 -0.87 -5.29 8.66
C TYR A 33 -1.46 -6.21 9.73
N ARG A 34 -0.98 -7.45 9.86
CA ARG A 34 -1.42 -8.42 10.87
C ARG A 34 -1.21 -7.90 12.30
N THR A 35 -0.16 -7.12 12.51
CA THR A 35 0.15 -6.51 13.80
C THR A 35 -0.57 -5.18 13.98
N TYR A 36 -0.54 -4.32 12.97
CA TYR A 36 -1.01 -2.94 13.14
C TYR A 36 -2.53 -2.79 13.05
N VAL A 37 -3.20 -3.51 12.16
CA VAL A 37 -4.66 -3.41 12.03
C VAL A 37 -5.38 -3.81 13.32
N PRO A 38 -5.09 -4.96 13.98
CA PRO A 38 -5.72 -5.30 15.25
C PRO A 38 -5.40 -4.31 16.37
N ARG A 39 -4.18 -3.75 16.41
CA ARG A 39 -3.81 -2.73 17.41
C ARG A 39 -4.63 -1.46 17.27
N TRP A 40 -4.88 -1.01 16.04
CA TRP A 40 -5.74 0.14 15.78
C TRP A 40 -7.20 -0.18 16.12
N ASN A 41 -7.72 -1.33 15.70
CA ASN A 41 -9.09 -1.75 15.98
C ASN A 41 -9.36 -1.96 17.49
N ALA A 42 -8.33 -2.27 18.28
CA ALA A 42 -8.45 -2.35 19.75
C ALA A 42 -8.53 -0.96 20.42
N ARG A 43 -8.12 0.10 19.73
CA ARG A 43 -8.10 1.47 20.28
C ARG A 43 -9.24 2.35 19.77
N PHE A 44 -9.72 2.08 18.56
CA PHE A 44 -10.75 2.86 17.90
C PHE A 44 -11.90 1.97 17.48
N THR A 45 -13.11 2.48 17.66
CA THR A 45 -14.34 1.83 17.20
C THR A 45 -14.44 1.85 15.67
N ALA A 46 -15.20 0.94 15.08
CA ALA A 46 -15.32 0.79 13.62
C ALA A 46 -15.80 2.08 12.92
N ASP A 47 -16.63 2.88 13.58
CA ASP A 47 -17.13 4.17 13.09
C ASP A 47 -16.05 5.26 13.04
N ARG A 48 -14.88 5.03 13.67
CA ARG A 48 -13.73 5.93 13.69
C ARG A 48 -12.57 5.46 12.81
N MET A 49 -12.75 4.37 12.09
CA MET A 49 -11.72 3.77 11.25
C MET A 49 -12.23 3.59 9.82
N LEU A 50 -11.53 4.18 8.86
CA LEU A 50 -11.79 4.00 7.44
C LEU A 50 -10.58 3.37 6.76
N TYR A 51 -10.72 2.13 6.30
CA TYR A 51 -9.68 1.43 5.53
C TYR A 51 -9.92 1.60 4.04
N LEU A 52 -8.93 2.13 3.34
CA LEU A 52 -9.00 2.36 1.89
C LEU A 52 -7.80 1.72 1.20
N PRO A 53 -8.01 0.84 0.19
CA PRO A 53 -6.93 0.28 -0.58
C PRO A 53 -6.23 1.38 -1.39
N PHE A 54 -4.90 1.43 -1.31
CA PHE A 54 -4.11 2.46 -2.02
C PHE A 54 -4.33 2.45 -3.54
N GLY A 55 -4.58 1.27 -4.13
CA GLY A 55 -4.84 1.14 -5.56
C GLY A 55 -6.10 1.88 -6.05
N LEU A 56 -7.07 2.12 -5.16
CA LEU A 56 -8.25 2.93 -5.50
C LEU A 56 -7.90 4.38 -5.81
N ILE A 57 -6.86 4.95 -5.17
CA ILE A 57 -6.43 6.33 -5.43
C ILE A 57 -6.07 6.53 -6.90
N ALA A 58 -5.48 5.50 -7.54
CA ALA A 58 -5.10 5.58 -8.95
C ALA A 58 -6.27 5.28 -9.91
N ARG A 59 -7.24 4.45 -9.49
CA ARG A 59 -8.33 3.97 -10.36
C ARG A 59 -9.60 4.79 -10.24
N ASP A 60 -9.94 5.21 -9.03
CA ASP A 60 -11.14 5.96 -8.72
C ASP A 60 -10.86 7.00 -7.61
N PRO A 61 -10.01 8.00 -7.89
CA PRO A 61 -9.65 9.01 -6.90
C PRO A 61 -10.85 9.80 -6.39
N LEU A 62 -11.83 10.08 -7.24
CA LEU A 62 -13.05 10.80 -6.83
C LEU A 62 -13.90 9.94 -5.90
N GLY A 63 -14.08 8.65 -6.21
CA GLY A 63 -14.80 7.72 -5.34
C GLY A 63 -14.13 7.57 -3.98
N VAL A 64 -12.79 7.60 -3.91
CA VAL A 64 -12.06 7.64 -2.62
C VAL A 64 -12.43 8.88 -1.83
N LEU A 65 -12.42 10.07 -2.46
CA LEU A 65 -12.78 11.32 -1.79
C LEU A 65 -14.23 11.31 -1.29
N ARG A 66 -15.18 10.79 -2.09
CA ARG A 66 -16.58 10.64 -1.68
C ARG A 66 -16.75 9.70 -0.48
N ARG A 67 -15.97 8.63 -0.40
CA ARG A 67 -15.96 7.75 0.79
C ARG A 67 -15.43 8.47 2.03
N VAL A 68 -14.40 9.28 1.88
CA VAL A 68 -13.84 10.11 2.96
C VAL A 68 -14.86 11.16 3.42
N GLU A 69 -15.50 11.88 2.50
CA GLU A 69 -16.56 12.86 2.81
C GLU A 69 -17.69 12.21 3.62
N LYS A 70 -18.18 11.06 3.13
CA LYS A 70 -19.23 10.30 3.81
C LYS A 70 -18.80 9.86 5.22
N PHE A 71 -17.55 9.41 5.36
CA PHE A 71 -17.01 8.98 6.64
C PHE A 71 -16.95 10.12 7.67
N PHE A 72 -16.57 11.33 7.22
CA PHE A 72 -16.54 12.51 8.09
C PHE A 72 -17.89 13.23 8.21
N GLY A 73 -18.91 12.81 7.48
CA GLY A 73 -20.23 13.47 7.51
C GLY A 73 -20.21 14.88 6.94
N ILE A 74 -19.29 15.17 6.01
CA ILE A 74 -19.17 16.49 5.37
C ILE A 74 -19.85 16.51 4.00
N SER A 75 -20.27 17.70 3.56
CA SER A 75 -20.89 17.89 2.24
C SER A 75 -19.90 17.59 1.12
N SER A 76 -20.43 17.14 -0.02
CA SER A 76 -19.64 16.91 -1.21
C SER A 76 -18.98 18.18 -1.73
N PHE A 77 -17.69 18.10 -2.01
CA PHE A 77 -16.90 19.19 -2.56
C PHE A 77 -16.59 18.97 -4.05
N ASP A 78 -16.53 20.04 -4.82
CA ASP A 78 -16.11 19.97 -6.22
C ASP A 78 -14.58 20.04 -6.34
N TYR A 79 -13.97 18.85 -6.44
CA TYR A 79 -12.51 18.71 -6.53
C TYR A 79 -12.02 18.95 -7.94
N ARG A 80 -11.04 19.84 -8.09
CA ARG A 80 -10.34 20.06 -9.37
C ARG A 80 -9.13 19.14 -9.48
N ASP A 81 -8.81 18.74 -10.70
CA ASP A 81 -7.58 17.97 -11.00
C ASP A 81 -7.40 16.65 -10.25
N VAL A 82 -8.48 15.99 -9.85
CA VAL A 82 -8.46 14.77 -9.03
C VAL A 82 -7.61 13.64 -9.64
N GLY A 83 -7.55 13.54 -10.97
CA GLY A 83 -6.74 12.55 -11.69
C GLY A 83 -5.27 12.94 -11.89
N LYS A 84 -4.86 14.14 -11.49
CA LYS A 84 -3.48 14.60 -11.68
C LYS A 84 -2.52 13.86 -10.76
N LYS A 85 -1.56 13.15 -11.34
CA LYS A 85 -0.49 12.52 -10.55
C LYS A 85 0.45 13.59 -10.01
N VAL A 86 0.49 13.71 -8.68
CA VAL A 86 1.42 14.56 -7.94
C VAL A 86 2.48 13.65 -7.30
N PHE A 87 3.74 14.03 -7.35
CA PHE A 87 4.87 13.25 -6.81
C PHE A 87 5.03 11.85 -7.45
N ALA A 88 4.84 11.74 -8.76
CA ALA A 88 5.19 10.52 -9.48
C ALA A 88 6.69 10.23 -9.27
N SER A 89 7.02 9.10 -8.65
CA SER A 89 8.40 8.64 -8.56
C SER A 89 8.91 8.29 -9.97
N ASP A 90 10.20 8.58 -10.22
CA ASP A 90 10.87 8.07 -11.40
C ASP A 90 10.79 6.54 -11.43
N ASN A 91 10.12 5.99 -12.46
CA ASN A 91 9.93 4.55 -12.62
C ASN A 91 11.09 3.88 -13.38
N SER A 92 12.26 4.51 -13.45
CA SER A 92 13.45 3.98 -14.14
C SER A 92 13.97 2.66 -13.55
N LEU A 93 13.67 2.37 -12.28
CA LEU A 93 14.10 1.12 -11.65
C LEU A 93 13.18 -0.04 -12.05
N VAL A 94 13.74 -1.02 -12.76
CA VAL A 94 13.07 -2.29 -13.07
C VAL A 94 13.39 -3.29 -11.95
N VAL A 95 12.37 -3.74 -11.23
CA VAL A 95 12.53 -4.79 -10.20
C VAL A 95 12.60 -6.14 -10.90
N PRO A 96 13.66 -6.95 -10.72
CA PRO A 96 13.74 -8.29 -11.29
C PRO A 96 12.59 -9.18 -10.81
N ASP A 97 12.11 -10.07 -11.68
CA ASP A 97 10.99 -10.95 -11.35
C ASP A 97 11.29 -11.86 -10.16
N LYS A 98 12.54 -12.31 -10.01
CA LYS A 98 12.99 -13.12 -8.86
C LYS A 98 12.84 -12.36 -7.55
N ALA A 99 13.23 -11.08 -7.50
CA ALA A 99 13.06 -10.24 -6.31
C ALA A 99 11.58 -9.93 -6.03
N ARG A 100 10.78 -9.74 -7.09
CA ARG A 100 9.33 -9.54 -6.97
C ARG A 100 8.65 -10.78 -6.40
N ALA A 101 9.00 -11.97 -6.89
CA ALA A 101 8.47 -13.24 -6.40
C ALA A 101 8.86 -13.48 -4.93
N ALA A 102 10.11 -13.24 -4.56
CA ALA A 102 10.59 -13.35 -3.19
C ALA A 102 9.84 -12.40 -2.23
N LEU A 103 9.67 -11.14 -2.62
CA LEU A 103 8.90 -10.18 -1.83
C LEU A 103 7.44 -10.61 -1.67
N ARG A 104 6.83 -11.13 -2.74
CA ARG A 104 5.44 -11.62 -2.70
C ARG A 104 5.29 -12.79 -1.75
N ALA A 105 6.19 -13.77 -1.82
CA ALA A 105 6.20 -14.91 -0.90
C ALA A 105 6.36 -14.46 0.56
N LYS A 106 7.24 -13.51 0.82
CA LYS A 106 7.47 -12.95 2.15
C LYS A 106 6.25 -12.21 2.72
N LEU A 107 5.48 -11.52 1.87
CA LEU A 107 4.29 -10.79 2.26
C LEU A 107 2.99 -11.60 2.18
N GLU A 108 3.03 -12.87 1.73
CA GLU A 108 1.84 -13.72 1.61
C GLU A 108 1.02 -13.80 2.90
N PRO A 109 1.61 -13.93 4.11
CA PRO A 109 0.84 -13.93 5.36
C PRO A 109 0.07 -12.63 5.61
N GLN A 110 0.56 -11.51 5.09
CA GLN A 110 -0.12 -10.21 5.19
C GLN A 110 -1.31 -10.14 4.23
N PHE A 111 -1.15 -10.67 3.02
CA PHE A 111 -2.26 -10.73 2.05
C PHE A 111 -3.35 -11.68 2.53
N ALA A 112 -3.00 -12.84 3.07
CA ALA A 112 -3.96 -13.78 3.65
C ALA A 112 -4.76 -13.13 4.79
N PHE A 113 -4.11 -12.41 5.70
CA PHE A 113 -4.75 -11.64 6.76
C PHE A 113 -5.70 -10.58 6.20
N LEU A 114 -5.30 -9.83 5.18
CA LEU A 114 -6.14 -8.80 4.57
C LEU A 114 -7.35 -9.41 3.84
N ASP A 115 -7.17 -10.56 3.15
CA ASP A 115 -8.26 -11.30 2.52
C ASP A 115 -9.30 -11.76 3.54
N GLU A 116 -8.85 -12.26 4.70
CA GLU A 116 -9.71 -12.70 5.79
C GLU A 116 -10.44 -11.54 6.47
N THR A 117 -9.72 -10.42 6.69
CA THR A 117 -10.25 -9.27 7.46
C THR A 117 -11.17 -8.39 6.62
N PHE A 118 -10.83 -8.12 5.36
CA PHE A 118 -11.51 -7.15 4.51
C PHE A 118 -12.13 -7.75 3.24
N GLY A 119 -11.86 -9.02 2.97
CA GLY A 119 -12.33 -9.72 1.77
C GLY A 119 -11.40 -9.56 0.56
N LYS A 120 -11.48 -10.53 -0.36
CA LYS A 120 -10.63 -10.61 -1.56
C LYS A 120 -10.80 -9.42 -2.52
N GLU A 121 -11.98 -8.83 -2.57
CA GLU A 121 -12.23 -7.63 -3.39
C GLU A 121 -11.37 -6.46 -2.92
N PHE A 122 -11.31 -6.23 -1.61
CA PHE A 122 -10.45 -5.21 -1.02
C PHE A 122 -8.96 -5.46 -1.35
N THR A 123 -8.49 -6.69 -1.16
CA THR A 123 -7.09 -7.06 -1.36
C THR A 123 -6.69 -7.04 -2.83
N SER A 124 -7.60 -7.34 -3.76
CA SER A 124 -7.35 -7.24 -5.20
C SER A 124 -6.94 -5.82 -5.65
N GLN A 125 -7.28 -4.82 -4.85
CA GLN A 125 -6.95 -3.41 -5.10
C GLN A 125 -5.47 -3.07 -4.82
N PHE A 126 -4.72 -3.97 -4.18
CA PHE A 126 -3.27 -3.80 -3.95
C PHE A 126 -2.39 -4.43 -5.05
N ARG A 127 -2.96 -5.19 -5.94
CA ARG A 127 -2.27 -5.97 -6.99
C ARG A 127 -2.12 -5.20 -8.29
#